data_5842a24796745959656d6bd6f5f28468
#
_entry.id   5842a24796745959656d6bd6f5f28468
#
_cell.length_a   1.000
_cell.length_b   1.000
_cell.length_c   1.000
_cell.angle_alpha   90.00
_cell.angle_beta   90.00
_cell.angle_gamma   90.00
#
_symmetry.space_group_name_H-M   'P 1'
#
loop_
_entity.id
_entity.type
_entity.pdbx_description
1 polymer ?
#
loop_
_entity_poly.entity_id
_entity_poly.type
_entity_poly.pdbx_seq_one_letter_code
_entity_poly.pdbx_strand_id
1 'polypeptide(L)'
;FPLKSKDLHLSVVNEVKAKSQSKSLSQIEHLLNSHEIDLIRRARNKTKRYPKSSDPNIYSRATGFETLIGWLFLKDPQRLSTLFEYLELKMN
;
A
#
# COMPACT_ATOMS: atom_id res chain seq x y z
N PHE A 1 32.31 -9.01 1.35
CA PHE A 1 31.01 -9.18 1.96
C PHE A 1 30.01 -9.61 0.91
N PRO A 2 29.53 -10.84 0.98
CA PRO A 2 28.68 -11.36 -0.08
C PRO A 2 27.35 -10.62 -0.22
N LEU A 3 26.78 -10.17 0.89
CA LEU A 3 25.57 -9.40 0.81
C LEU A 3 25.92 -7.96 0.48
N LYS A 4 25.51 -7.51 -0.66
CA LYS A 4 25.81 -6.17 -1.08
C LYS A 4 25.00 -5.17 -0.27
N SER A 5 25.64 -4.08 0.12
CA SER A 5 24.98 -2.99 0.82
C SER A 5 23.74 -2.52 0.07
N LYS A 6 23.83 -2.54 -1.25
CA LYS A 6 22.72 -2.16 -2.13
C LYS A 6 21.49 -3.04 -1.93
N ASP A 7 21.69 -4.37 -1.88
CA ASP A 7 20.59 -5.31 -1.71
C ASP A 7 19.95 -5.18 -0.34
N LEU A 8 20.80 -5.00 0.68
CA LEU A 8 20.31 -4.80 2.05
C LEU A 8 19.52 -3.50 2.15
N HIS A 9 20.03 -2.43 1.54
CA HIS A 9 19.36 -1.14 1.53
C HIS A 9 17.98 -1.23 0.87
N LEU A 10 17.88 -1.89 -0.29
CA LEU A 10 16.61 -2.06 -0.98
C LEU A 10 15.62 -2.86 -0.13
N SER A 11 16.09 -3.90 0.56
CA SER A 11 15.23 -4.70 1.41
C SER A 11 14.63 -3.86 2.54
N VAL A 12 15.45 -3.02 3.18
CA VAL A 12 14.98 -2.14 4.25
C VAL A 12 13.99 -1.11 3.72
N VAL A 13 14.30 -0.50 2.59
CA VAL A 13 13.42 0.52 1.98
C VAL A 13 12.07 -0.11 1.64
N ASN A 14 12.05 -1.29 1.04
CA ASN A 14 10.81 -1.96 0.69
C ASN A 14 9.96 -2.30 1.91
N GLU A 15 10.60 -2.72 2.99
CA GLU A 15 9.90 -3.03 4.23
C GLU A 15 9.27 -1.79 4.85
N VAL A 16 10.03 -0.69 4.92
CA VAL A 16 9.53 0.58 5.45
C VAL A 16 8.37 1.08 4.59
N LYS A 17 8.51 0.99 3.27
CA LYS A 17 7.47 1.41 2.34
C LYS A 17 6.19 0.60 2.54
N ALA A 18 6.30 -0.71 2.67
CA ALA A 18 5.13 -1.58 2.87
C ALA A 18 4.40 -1.25 4.17
N LYS A 19 5.13 -1.03 5.25
CA LYS A 19 4.55 -0.66 6.53
C LYS A 19 3.82 0.68 6.44
N SER A 20 4.44 1.65 5.78
CA SER A 20 3.85 2.97 5.60
C SER A 20 2.56 2.90 4.78
N GLN A 21 2.57 2.15 3.69
CA GLN A 21 1.41 2.00 2.84
C GLN A 21 0.27 1.26 3.54
N SER A 22 0.59 0.22 4.30
CA SER A 22 -0.40 -0.51 5.09
C SER A 22 -1.04 0.39 6.14
N LYS A 23 -0.24 1.24 6.78
CA LYS A 23 -0.73 2.22 7.73
C LYS A 23 -1.66 3.23 7.08
N SER A 24 -1.28 3.75 5.92
CA SER A 24 -2.11 4.69 5.17
C SER A 24 -3.45 4.06 4.81
N LEU A 25 -3.44 2.81 4.37
CA LEU A 25 -4.68 2.09 4.08
C LEU A 25 -5.57 2.02 5.31
N SER A 26 -5.00 1.68 6.48
CA SER A 26 -5.77 1.60 7.71
C SER A 26 -6.47 2.92 8.05
N GLN A 27 -5.83 4.03 7.72
CA GLN A 27 -6.37 5.35 8.02
C GLN A 27 -7.53 5.75 7.12
N ILE A 28 -7.62 5.20 5.92
CA ILE A 28 -8.68 5.56 4.97
C ILE A 28 -9.72 4.46 4.75
N GLU A 29 -9.54 3.26 5.33
CA GLU A 29 -10.44 2.14 5.07
C GLU A 29 -11.90 2.48 5.31
N HIS A 30 -12.19 3.24 6.36
CA HIS A 30 -13.56 3.61 6.70
C HIS A 30 -14.19 4.59 5.71
N LEU A 31 -13.40 5.17 4.82
CA LEU A 31 -13.89 6.12 3.80
C LEU A 31 -14.15 5.43 2.47
N LEU A 32 -13.70 4.19 2.31
CA LEU A 32 -13.76 3.52 1.01
C LEU A 32 -15.15 2.97 0.71
N ASN A 33 -15.53 3.07 -0.56
CA ASN A 33 -16.78 2.48 -1.03
C ASN A 33 -16.58 0.99 -1.34
N SER A 34 -17.68 0.31 -1.63
CA SER A 34 -17.62 -1.14 -1.87
C SER A 34 -16.78 -1.53 -3.07
N HIS A 35 -16.75 -0.70 -4.10
CA HIS A 35 -15.93 -0.96 -5.29
C HIS A 35 -14.44 -0.87 -4.94
N GLU A 36 -14.07 0.14 -4.16
CA GLU A 36 -12.69 0.34 -3.75
C GLU A 36 -12.23 -0.79 -2.83
N ILE A 37 -13.08 -1.19 -1.90
CA ILE A 37 -12.79 -2.32 -1.01
C ILE A 37 -12.59 -3.60 -1.82
N ASP A 38 -13.44 -3.85 -2.80
CA ASP A 38 -13.34 -5.03 -3.64
C ASP A 38 -12.04 -5.04 -4.45
N LEU A 39 -11.66 -3.87 -4.95
CA LEU A 39 -10.42 -3.73 -5.71
C LEU A 39 -9.21 -4.12 -4.86
N ILE A 40 -9.17 -3.62 -3.62
CA ILE A 40 -8.10 -3.95 -2.68
C ILE A 40 -8.11 -5.44 -2.35
N ARG A 41 -9.28 -6.00 -2.08
CA ARG A 41 -9.41 -7.42 -1.75
C ARG A 41 -8.88 -8.30 -2.87
N ARG A 42 -9.21 -7.99 -4.11
CA ARG A 42 -8.73 -8.75 -5.26
C ARG A 42 -7.22 -8.64 -5.42
N ALA A 43 -6.68 -7.45 -5.22
CA ALA A 43 -5.23 -7.25 -5.30
C ALA A 43 -4.50 -8.05 -4.23
N ARG A 44 -5.03 -8.04 -3.00
CA ARG A 44 -4.45 -8.81 -1.89
C ARG A 44 -4.49 -10.32 -2.19
N ASN A 45 -5.60 -10.79 -2.74
CA ASN A 45 -5.75 -12.21 -3.05
C ASN A 45 -4.81 -12.68 -4.15
N LYS A 46 -4.41 -11.78 -5.04
CA LYS A 46 -3.47 -12.11 -6.11
C LYS A 46 -2.02 -12.06 -5.67
N THR A 47 -1.74 -11.47 -4.52
CA THR A 47 -0.39 -11.37 -4.01
C THR A 47 0.04 -12.74 -3.50
N LYS A 48 0.99 -13.37 -4.19
CA LYS A 48 1.41 -14.74 -3.87
C LYS A 48 2.87 -14.86 -3.49
N ARG A 49 3.65 -13.81 -3.68
CA ARG A 49 5.06 -13.82 -3.35
C ARG A 49 5.35 -12.72 -2.35
N TYR A 50 6.00 -13.10 -1.28
CA TYR A 50 6.39 -12.17 -0.22
C TYR A 50 7.87 -12.36 0.08
N PRO A 51 8.60 -11.27 0.36
CA PRO A 51 9.95 -11.41 0.89
C PRO A 51 9.91 -12.24 2.17
N LYS A 52 10.93 -13.08 2.38
CA LYS A 52 10.95 -14.00 3.52
C LYS A 52 10.85 -13.29 4.87
N SER A 53 11.40 -12.10 4.96
CA SER A 53 11.40 -11.33 6.20
C SER A 53 10.17 -10.46 6.38
N SER A 54 9.26 -10.44 5.41
CA SER A 54 8.09 -9.57 5.45
C SER A 54 6.89 -10.26 6.08
N ASP A 55 6.06 -9.47 6.75
CA ASP A 55 4.75 -9.90 7.19
C ASP A 55 3.84 -9.97 5.96
N PRO A 56 3.31 -11.16 5.61
CA PRO A 56 2.44 -11.29 4.43
C PRO A 56 1.23 -10.37 4.46
N ASN A 57 0.66 -10.16 5.63
CA ASN A 57 -0.51 -9.30 5.76
C ASN A 57 -0.17 -7.85 5.43
N ILE A 58 0.93 -7.35 5.99
CA ILE A 58 1.38 -5.97 5.72
C ILE A 58 1.69 -5.81 4.24
N TYR A 59 2.38 -6.78 3.66
CA TYR A 59 2.79 -6.72 2.27
C TYR A 59 1.57 -6.74 1.33
N SER A 60 0.60 -7.61 1.59
CA SER A 60 -0.60 -7.68 0.75
C SER A 60 -1.45 -6.42 0.88
N ARG A 61 -1.52 -5.83 2.07
CA ARG A 61 -2.24 -4.57 2.28
C ARG A 61 -1.56 -3.43 1.52
N ALA A 62 -0.23 -3.40 1.53
CA ALA A 62 0.52 -2.41 0.76
C ALA A 62 0.24 -2.54 -0.72
N THR A 63 0.21 -3.78 -1.23
CA THR A 63 -0.12 -4.04 -2.63
C THR A 63 -1.55 -3.58 -2.95
N GLY A 64 -2.48 -3.84 -2.05
CA GLY A 64 -3.86 -3.37 -2.20
C GLY A 64 -3.95 -1.86 -2.27
N PHE A 65 -3.22 -1.19 -1.40
CA PHE A 65 -3.17 0.27 -1.37
C PHE A 65 -2.62 0.83 -2.69
N GLU A 66 -1.49 0.28 -3.14
CA GLU A 66 -0.89 0.72 -4.42
C GLU A 66 -1.85 0.52 -5.59
N THR A 67 -2.56 -0.60 -5.60
CA THR A 67 -3.53 -0.91 -6.66
C THR A 67 -4.66 0.11 -6.65
N LEU A 68 -5.18 0.46 -5.48
CA LEU A 68 -6.22 1.47 -5.36
C LEU A 68 -5.73 2.83 -5.86
N ILE A 69 -4.55 3.24 -5.42
CA ILE A 69 -3.98 4.53 -5.82
C ILE A 69 -3.79 4.59 -7.34
N GLY A 70 -3.23 3.54 -7.93
CA GLY A 70 -3.02 3.50 -9.37
C GLY A 70 -4.33 3.56 -10.15
N TRP A 71 -5.34 2.82 -9.69
CA TRP A 71 -6.64 2.81 -10.33
C TRP A 71 -7.31 4.19 -10.25
N LEU A 72 -7.28 4.80 -9.07
CA LEU A 72 -7.89 6.13 -8.89
C LEU A 72 -7.15 7.20 -9.68
N PHE A 73 -5.83 7.10 -9.76
CA PHE A 73 -5.03 8.04 -10.55
C PHE A 73 -5.53 8.07 -12.00
N LEU A 74 -5.86 6.91 -12.54
CA LEU A 74 -6.29 6.80 -13.93
C LEU A 74 -7.78 7.05 -14.12
N LYS A 75 -8.61 6.66 -13.17
CA LYS A 75 -10.06 6.65 -13.33
C LYS A 75 -10.78 7.76 -12.58
N ASP A 76 -10.26 8.20 -11.46
CA ASP A 76 -10.92 9.21 -10.64
C ASP A 76 -9.88 9.99 -9.83
N PRO A 77 -9.09 10.84 -10.49
CA PRO A 77 -8.04 11.58 -9.79
C PRO A 77 -8.56 12.54 -8.72
N GLN A 78 -9.79 13.00 -8.84
CA GLN A 78 -10.37 13.87 -7.82
C GLN A 78 -10.63 13.11 -6.53
N ARG A 79 -11.13 11.89 -6.65
CA ARG A 79 -11.31 11.01 -5.47
C ARG A 79 -9.97 10.75 -4.81
N LEU A 80 -8.92 10.52 -5.61
CA LEU A 80 -7.58 10.33 -5.11
C LEU A 80 -7.11 11.53 -4.30
N SER A 81 -7.32 12.74 -4.82
CA SER A 81 -6.96 13.96 -4.11
C SER A 81 -7.68 14.07 -2.77
N THR A 82 -8.97 13.71 -2.73
CA THR A 82 -9.74 13.73 -1.49
C THR A 82 -9.13 12.79 -0.44
N LEU A 83 -8.77 11.59 -0.85
CA LEU A 83 -8.17 10.62 0.07
C LEU A 83 -6.80 11.09 0.56
N PHE A 84 -5.99 11.68 -0.32
CA PHE A 84 -4.68 12.19 0.08
C PHE A 84 -4.80 13.39 1.02
N GLU A 85 -5.77 14.27 0.81
CA GLU A 85 -6.01 15.37 1.73
C GLU A 85 -6.35 14.85 3.11
N TYR A 86 -7.17 13.82 3.18
CA TYR A 86 -7.50 13.19 4.46
C TYR A 86 -6.26 12.63 5.15
N LEU A 87 -5.40 11.95 4.39
CA LEU A 87 -4.16 11.39 4.93
C LEU A 87 -3.24 12.48 5.45
N GLU A 88 -3.14 13.61 4.75
CA GLU A 88 -2.33 14.74 5.23
C GLU A 88 -2.84 15.29 6.56
N LEU A 89 -4.15 15.40 6.71
CA LEU A 89 -4.75 15.88 7.95
C LEU A 89 -4.44 14.93 9.11
N LYS A 90 -4.42 13.63 8.85
CA LYS A 90 -4.13 12.64 9.88
C LYS A 90 -2.67 12.63 10.28
N MET A 91 -1.77 13.02 9.38
CA MET A 91 -0.33 13.06 9.65
C MET A 91 0.08 14.29 10.43
N ASN A 92 -0.74 15.32 10.41
CA ASN A 92 -0.50 16.53 11.16
C ASN A 92 -1.26 16.50 12.49
#